data_908386326a29456347eef3015d00ff8d
#
_entry.id   908386326a29456347eef3015d00ff8d
#
_cell.length_a   1.000
_cell.length_b   1.000
_cell.length_c   1.000
_cell.angle_alpha   90.00
_cell.angle_beta   90.00
_cell.angle_gamma   90.00
#
_symmetry.space_group_name_H-M   'P 1'
#
loop_
_entity.id
_entity.type
_entity.pdbx_description
1 polymer ?
#
loop_
_entity_poly.entity_id
_entity_poly.type
_entity_poly.pdbx_seq_one_letter_code
_entity_poly.pdbx_strand_id
1 'polypeptide(L)'
;RSNFSYILIMSLFITACGGGGGGGGGDYGGGGGDYGGSNTTPTFTNSTFSYSAQENQTTAFTATASDADGDSLTFNISSGSDADVFAIGSSSGIVTFTSAPDFEIPGDSNSDNVYELTVRVSDGTAAATQAFTVTVTNDTSDDPVSANFDGVLIRDGYIQSATVCIA
;
A
#
# COMPACT_ATOMS: atom_id res chain seq x y z
N ARG A 1 31.54 1.20 -16.24
CA ARG A 1 31.35 2.65 -15.95
C ARG A 1 29.97 3.01 -16.46
N SER A 2 29.01 3.13 -15.56
CA SER A 2 27.63 3.51 -15.88
C SER A 2 27.43 4.98 -15.53
N ASN A 3 27.14 5.79 -16.55
CA ASN A 3 26.82 7.20 -16.38
C ASN A 3 25.34 7.34 -16.05
N PHE A 4 25.03 7.75 -14.83
CA PHE A 4 23.71 8.24 -14.48
C PHE A 4 23.62 9.72 -14.87
N SER A 5 22.79 10.01 -15.89
CA SER A 5 22.43 11.36 -16.31
C SER A 5 21.26 11.83 -15.45
N TYR A 6 21.53 12.78 -14.54
CA TYR A 6 20.46 13.49 -13.83
C TYR A 6 19.89 14.57 -14.74
N ILE A 7 18.63 14.43 -15.13
CA ILE A 7 17.89 15.51 -15.79
C ILE A 7 17.32 16.42 -14.70
N LEU A 8 17.95 17.58 -14.53
CA LEU A 8 17.46 18.66 -13.69
C LEU A 8 16.38 19.41 -14.45
N ILE A 9 15.10 19.23 -14.13
CA ILE A 9 14.01 20.03 -14.68
C ILE A 9 13.95 21.33 -13.87
N MET A 10 14.48 22.39 -14.47
CA MET A 10 14.44 23.75 -13.96
C MET A 10 13.09 24.37 -14.33
N SER A 11 12.17 24.47 -13.34
CA SER A 11 10.92 25.23 -13.50
C SER A 11 11.22 26.71 -13.57
N LEU A 12 11.00 27.28 -14.75
CA LEU A 12 11.13 28.74 -15.01
C LEU A 12 9.84 29.44 -14.58
N PHE A 13 9.86 30.09 -13.42
CA PHE A 13 8.80 31.01 -13.03
C PHE A 13 8.93 32.31 -13.82
N ILE A 14 7.99 32.60 -14.72
CA ILE A 14 7.89 33.90 -15.41
C ILE A 14 6.99 34.80 -14.58
N THR A 15 7.59 35.71 -13.83
CA THR A 15 6.88 36.81 -13.17
C THR A 15 6.64 37.90 -14.22
N ALA A 16 5.42 38.01 -14.71
CA ALA A 16 5.00 39.16 -15.54
C ALA A 16 4.56 40.30 -14.62
N CYS A 17 5.40 41.29 -14.46
CA CYS A 17 5.05 42.58 -13.90
C CYS A 17 4.59 43.49 -15.06
N GLY A 18 3.33 43.86 -15.06
CA GLY A 18 2.76 44.87 -15.98
C GLY A 18 2.01 45.89 -15.16
N GLY A 19 2.63 47.05 -14.95
CA GLY A 19 2.02 48.20 -14.31
C GLY A 19 1.25 49.07 -15.27
N GLY A 20 0.34 49.87 -14.77
CA GLY A 20 -0.30 50.98 -15.46
C GLY A 20 -1.71 51.25 -14.94
N GLY A 21 -1.91 52.07 -14.02
CA GLY A 21 -2.34 53.46 -14.03
C GLY A 21 -3.83 53.70 -14.08
N GLY A 22 -4.38 54.36 -13.04
CA GLY A 22 -5.39 55.38 -13.24
C GLY A 22 -6.79 55.13 -12.74
N GLY A 23 -7.10 55.63 -11.54
CA GLY A 23 -8.20 56.56 -11.34
C GLY A 23 -9.62 56.02 -11.13
N GLY A 24 -10.20 56.35 -9.98
CA GLY A 24 -11.64 56.50 -9.84
C GLY A 24 -12.29 55.74 -8.71
N GLY A 25 -12.62 56.42 -7.64
CA GLY A 25 -13.24 55.99 -6.44
C GLY A 25 -14.58 55.25 -6.63
N GLY A 26 -14.87 54.44 -5.65
CA GLY A 26 -16.10 53.73 -5.51
C GLY A 26 -15.96 52.70 -4.40
N ASP A 27 -16.09 53.18 -3.20
CA ASP A 27 -16.44 52.36 -2.04
C ASP A 27 -17.57 51.46 -2.39
N TYR A 28 -17.46 50.18 -2.02
CA TYR A 28 -18.55 49.32 -1.53
C TYR A 28 -18.12 47.88 -1.35
N GLY A 29 -18.24 47.49 -0.08
CA GLY A 29 -18.70 46.16 0.27
C GLY A 29 -17.69 45.01 0.08
N GLY A 30 -17.07 44.68 1.22
CA GLY A 30 -16.42 43.40 1.35
C GLY A 30 -17.33 42.24 0.94
N GLY A 31 -17.11 41.78 -0.29
CA GLY A 31 -17.43 40.43 -0.66
C GLY A 31 -16.11 39.69 -0.68
N GLY A 32 -15.70 39.14 0.47
CA GLY A 32 -14.75 38.05 0.43
C GLY A 32 -15.39 36.99 -0.44
N GLY A 33 -15.06 36.99 -1.74
CA GLY A 33 -15.32 35.86 -2.59
C GLY A 33 -14.53 34.75 -2.00
N ASP A 34 -15.18 33.93 -1.21
CA ASP A 34 -14.78 32.57 -0.98
C ASP A 34 -14.74 31.92 -2.39
N TYR A 35 -13.56 31.94 -2.99
CA TYR A 35 -13.27 31.04 -4.10
C TYR A 35 -13.10 29.66 -3.46
N GLY A 36 -14.17 29.17 -2.81
CA GLY A 36 -14.30 27.80 -2.39
C GLY A 36 -14.26 26.95 -3.63
N GLY A 37 -13.06 26.60 -4.07
CA GLY A 37 -12.88 25.53 -5.04
C GLY A 37 -13.69 24.34 -4.53
N SER A 38 -14.52 23.75 -5.40
CA SER A 38 -15.27 22.56 -5.03
C SER A 38 -14.26 21.48 -4.69
N ASN A 39 -14.28 20.94 -3.48
CA ASN A 39 -13.40 19.87 -3.07
C ASN A 39 -13.55 18.66 -3.99
N THR A 40 -12.44 18.17 -4.50
CA THR A 40 -12.36 16.99 -5.35
C THR A 40 -12.03 15.77 -4.50
N THR A 41 -12.73 14.67 -4.74
CA THR A 41 -12.46 13.42 -4.03
C THR A 41 -11.11 12.83 -4.43
N PRO A 42 -10.27 12.36 -3.50
CA PRO A 42 -9.01 11.70 -3.81
C PRO A 42 -9.19 10.48 -4.72
N THR A 43 -8.17 10.19 -5.52
CA THR A 43 -8.19 9.07 -6.46
C THR A 43 -6.97 8.17 -6.23
N PHE A 44 -7.18 6.85 -6.13
CA PHE A 44 -6.08 5.89 -6.09
C PHE A 44 -5.31 5.89 -7.41
N THR A 45 -3.97 5.85 -7.31
CA THR A 45 -3.05 5.89 -8.47
C THR A 45 -2.29 4.59 -8.69
N ASN A 46 -2.59 3.55 -7.90
CA ASN A 46 -2.00 2.23 -8.07
C ASN A 46 -2.31 1.69 -9.48
N SER A 47 -1.30 1.13 -10.15
CA SER A 47 -1.45 0.50 -11.48
C SER A 47 -2.06 -0.89 -11.40
N THR A 48 -2.07 -1.51 -10.22
CA THR A 48 -2.69 -2.80 -9.93
C THR A 48 -3.30 -2.78 -8.53
N PHE A 49 -4.28 -3.62 -8.30
CA PHE A 49 -4.94 -3.82 -7.01
C PHE A 49 -4.73 -5.24 -6.45
N SER A 50 -3.92 -6.04 -7.15
CA SER A 50 -3.49 -7.36 -6.72
C SER A 50 -1.97 -7.39 -6.61
N TYR A 51 -1.48 -7.85 -5.47
CA TYR A 51 -0.06 -7.90 -5.12
C TYR A 51 0.33 -9.31 -4.69
N SER A 52 1.63 -9.60 -4.74
CA SER A 52 2.21 -10.80 -4.14
C SER A 52 3.18 -10.40 -3.05
N ALA A 53 3.15 -11.10 -1.94
CA ALA A 53 4.11 -10.98 -0.85
C ALA A 53 4.71 -12.36 -0.59
N GLN A 54 6.02 -12.43 -0.39
CA GLN A 54 6.64 -13.67 0.07
C GLN A 54 6.28 -13.88 1.54
N GLU A 55 6.05 -15.10 1.95
CA GLU A 55 5.90 -15.41 3.36
C GLU A 55 7.14 -15.01 4.18
N ASN A 56 7.07 -15.06 5.49
CA ASN A 56 8.14 -14.63 6.40
C ASN A 56 8.50 -13.14 6.27
N GLN A 57 7.76 -12.35 5.46
CA GLN A 57 7.92 -10.92 5.29
C GLN A 57 6.66 -10.18 5.76
N THR A 58 6.85 -9.03 6.42
CA THR A 58 5.69 -8.24 6.85
C THR A 58 5.24 -7.21 5.81
N THR A 59 6.10 -6.80 4.88
CA THR A 59 5.73 -5.81 3.86
C THR A 59 4.80 -6.43 2.82
N ALA A 60 3.62 -5.82 2.61
CA ALA A 60 2.67 -6.28 1.60
C ALA A 60 2.73 -5.41 0.33
N PHE A 61 2.32 -4.14 0.42
CA PHE A 61 2.34 -3.20 -0.71
C PHE A 61 2.25 -1.76 -0.22
N THR A 62 2.21 -0.81 -1.16
CA THR A 62 1.94 0.60 -0.85
C THR A 62 0.69 1.05 -1.62
N ALA A 63 -0.31 1.53 -0.90
CA ALA A 63 -1.44 2.23 -1.48
C ALA A 63 -1.00 3.66 -1.83
N THR A 64 -1.27 4.09 -3.06
CA THR A 64 -0.94 5.43 -3.55
C THR A 64 -2.18 6.14 -4.06
N ALA A 65 -2.27 7.42 -3.80
CA ALA A 65 -3.39 8.23 -4.24
C ALA A 65 -2.94 9.66 -4.55
N SER A 66 -3.76 10.38 -5.29
CA SER A 66 -3.58 11.81 -5.55
C SER A 66 -4.88 12.55 -5.34
N ASP A 67 -4.74 13.82 -5.00
CA ASP A 67 -5.81 14.77 -4.91
C ASP A 67 -5.60 15.92 -5.89
N ALA A 68 -6.67 16.37 -6.57
CA ALA A 68 -6.58 17.39 -7.59
C ALA A 68 -6.43 18.79 -7.01
N ASP A 69 -6.90 18.99 -5.78
CA ASP A 69 -6.78 20.26 -5.05
C ASP A 69 -5.44 20.36 -4.31
N GLY A 70 -4.72 19.23 -4.23
CA GLY A 70 -3.42 19.15 -3.57
C GLY A 70 -3.51 18.96 -2.07
N ASP A 71 -4.65 18.49 -1.57
CA ASP A 71 -4.88 18.28 -0.15
C ASP A 71 -4.06 17.11 0.42
N SER A 72 -3.83 17.20 1.73
CA SER A 72 -3.11 16.14 2.46
C SER A 72 -3.96 14.90 2.60
N LEU A 73 -3.43 13.76 2.16
CA LEU A 73 -4.14 12.49 2.17
C LEU A 73 -3.85 11.67 3.42
N THR A 74 -4.89 11.02 3.92
CA THR A 74 -4.83 10.06 5.03
C THR A 74 -5.38 8.71 4.60
N PHE A 75 -4.64 7.63 4.91
CA PHE A 75 -5.01 6.27 4.59
C PHE A 75 -5.44 5.51 5.83
N ASN A 76 -6.43 4.63 5.69
CA ASN A 76 -6.81 3.64 6.70
C ASN A 76 -7.38 2.38 6.03
N ILE A 77 -7.30 1.25 6.72
CA ILE A 77 -8.01 0.03 6.33
C ILE A 77 -9.45 0.19 6.81
N SER A 78 -10.41 0.03 5.90
CA SER A 78 -11.83 0.27 6.19
C SER A 78 -12.66 -1.01 6.31
N SER A 79 -12.27 -2.08 5.62
CA SER A 79 -12.95 -3.39 5.60
C SER A 79 -12.11 -4.43 4.86
N GLY A 80 -12.63 -5.63 4.73
CA GLY A 80 -12.04 -6.79 4.05
C GLY A 80 -12.20 -8.02 4.92
N SER A 81 -12.24 -9.21 4.31
CA SER A 81 -12.33 -10.48 5.04
C SER A 81 -11.13 -10.68 5.97
N ASP A 82 -9.97 -10.13 5.59
CA ASP A 82 -8.70 -10.30 6.27
C ASP A 82 -8.11 -8.97 6.77
N ALA A 83 -8.96 -7.93 6.90
CA ALA A 83 -8.53 -6.59 7.28
C ALA A 83 -7.74 -6.54 8.60
N ASP A 84 -8.07 -7.41 9.54
CA ASP A 84 -7.51 -7.43 10.89
C ASP A 84 -6.04 -7.92 10.94
N VAL A 85 -5.58 -8.63 9.90
CA VAL A 85 -4.19 -9.07 9.82
C VAL A 85 -3.25 -8.03 9.21
N PHE A 86 -3.78 -6.86 8.81
CA PHE A 86 -3.00 -5.79 8.21
C PHE A 86 -2.94 -4.52 9.07
N ALA A 87 -1.88 -3.77 8.86
CA ALA A 87 -1.74 -2.39 9.33
C ALA A 87 -1.38 -1.49 8.15
N ILE A 88 -1.69 -0.20 8.23
CA ILE A 88 -1.35 0.79 7.20
C ILE A 88 -0.78 2.05 7.83
N GLY A 89 0.27 2.59 7.22
CA GLY A 89 0.80 3.90 7.58
C GLY A 89 -0.14 5.00 7.09
N SER A 90 -0.72 5.77 8.02
CA SER A 90 -1.77 6.75 7.72
C SER A 90 -1.35 7.84 6.74
N SER A 91 -0.09 8.23 6.70
CA SER A 91 0.45 9.22 5.77
C SER A 91 1.25 8.61 4.62
N SER A 92 1.79 7.41 4.81
CA SER A 92 2.66 6.76 3.83
C SER A 92 1.92 5.81 2.89
N GLY A 93 0.74 5.32 3.28
CA GLY A 93 0.00 4.30 2.55
C GLY A 93 0.67 2.91 2.53
N ILE A 94 1.77 2.72 3.29
CA ILE A 94 2.46 1.42 3.37
C ILE A 94 1.58 0.45 4.13
N VAL A 95 1.21 -0.66 3.49
CA VAL A 95 0.46 -1.77 4.06
C VAL A 95 1.41 -2.87 4.46
N THR A 96 1.26 -3.34 5.69
CA THR A 96 2.07 -4.44 6.24
C THR A 96 1.16 -5.47 6.91
N PHE A 97 1.58 -6.71 6.93
CA PHE A 97 1.02 -7.71 7.83
C PHE A 97 1.39 -7.36 9.27
N THR A 98 0.49 -7.59 10.22
CA THR A 98 0.73 -7.42 11.67
C THR A 98 1.66 -8.51 12.22
N SER A 99 1.66 -9.68 11.58
CA SER A 99 2.62 -10.78 11.77
C SER A 99 2.99 -11.31 10.40
N ALA A 100 4.24 -11.73 10.20
CA ALA A 100 4.64 -12.34 8.94
C ALA A 100 3.74 -13.56 8.64
N PRO A 101 3.17 -13.66 7.42
CA PRO A 101 2.37 -14.81 7.04
C PRO A 101 3.25 -16.04 6.85
N ASP A 102 2.64 -17.21 7.01
CA ASP A 102 3.19 -18.54 6.83
C ASP A 102 2.33 -19.21 5.74
N PHE A 103 2.97 -19.64 4.65
CA PHE A 103 2.25 -20.19 3.49
C PHE A 103 1.63 -21.55 3.79
N GLU A 104 2.31 -22.38 4.59
CA GLU A 104 1.87 -23.71 5.01
C GLU A 104 0.75 -23.65 6.05
N ILE A 105 0.66 -22.49 6.78
CA ILE A 105 -0.36 -22.25 7.81
C ILE A 105 -1.06 -20.91 7.52
N PRO A 106 -1.89 -20.85 6.47
CA PRO A 106 -2.54 -19.61 6.05
C PRO A 106 -3.36 -18.97 7.16
N GLY A 107 -3.14 -17.69 7.40
CA GLY A 107 -3.85 -16.91 8.41
C GLY A 107 -5.04 -16.11 7.86
N ASP A 108 -5.37 -16.27 6.58
CA ASP A 108 -6.53 -15.68 5.93
C ASP A 108 -7.84 -16.41 6.29
N SER A 109 -8.97 -15.76 6.06
CA SER A 109 -10.29 -16.21 6.51
C SER A 109 -10.77 -17.52 5.87
N ASN A 110 -10.27 -17.86 4.67
CA ASN A 110 -10.66 -19.04 3.89
C ASN A 110 -9.50 -20.03 3.62
N SER A 111 -8.30 -19.72 4.10
CA SER A 111 -7.09 -20.55 4.00
C SER A 111 -6.65 -20.85 2.57
N ASP A 112 -6.73 -19.85 1.67
CA ASP A 112 -6.28 -19.97 0.28
C ASP A 112 -5.02 -19.14 -0.04
N ASN A 113 -4.40 -18.54 0.99
CA ASN A 113 -3.24 -17.64 0.87
C ASN A 113 -3.52 -16.36 0.06
N VAL A 114 -4.80 -16.00 -0.13
CA VAL A 114 -5.22 -14.75 -0.77
C VAL A 114 -5.95 -13.88 0.26
N TYR A 115 -5.28 -12.84 0.67
CA TYR A 115 -5.75 -11.91 1.69
C TYR A 115 -6.46 -10.73 1.05
N GLU A 116 -7.65 -10.39 1.55
CA GLU A 116 -8.51 -9.34 1.00
C GLU A 116 -8.70 -8.19 1.99
N LEU A 117 -8.43 -6.97 1.54
CA LEU A 117 -8.65 -5.76 2.33
C LEU A 117 -9.15 -4.62 1.47
N THR A 118 -9.83 -3.65 2.09
CA THR A 118 -10.24 -2.40 1.46
C THR A 118 -9.54 -1.25 2.15
N VAL A 119 -8.81 -0.46 1.38
CA VAL A 119 -8.18 0.77 1.85
C VAL A 119 -9.10 1.94 1.54
N ARG A 120 -9.19 2.87 2.49
CA ARG A 120 -9.84 4.16 2.34
C ARG A 120 -8.76 5.25 2.36
N VAL A 121 -8.86 6.19 1.41
CA VAL A 121 -8.08 7.43 1.41
C VAL A 121 -9.02 8.61 1.59
N SER A 122 -8.59 9.62 2.37
CA SER A 122 -9.38 10.83 2.64
C SER A 122 -8.48 12.05 2.63
N ASP A 123 -9.00 13.15 2.10
CA ASP A 123 -8.46 14.52 2.14
C ASP A 123 -8.94 15.32 3.38
N GLY A 124 -9.78 14.71 4.21
CA GLY A 124 -10.44 15.35 5.36
C GLY A 124 -11.87 15.81 5.11
N THR A 125 -12.28 15.99 3.85
CA THR A 125 -13.62 16.44 3.42
C THR A 125 -14.36 15.32 2.67
N ALA A 126 -13.67 14.68 1.74
CA ALA A 126 -14.15 13.56 0.93
C ALA A 126 -13.28 12.32 1.12
N ALA A 127 -13.71 11.18 0.56
CA ALA A 127 -12.93 9.95 0.61
C ALA A 127 -13.27 9.00 -0.53
N ALA A 128 -12.29 8.21 -0.93
CA ALA A 128 -12.43 7.09 -1.84
C ALA A 128 -12.02 5.78 -1.14
N THR A 129 -12.53 4.67 -1.65
CA THR A 129 -12.18 3.32 -1.18
C THR A 129 -11.78 2.44 -2.37
N GLN A 130 -10.83 1.54 -2.14
CA GLN A 130 -10.37 0.57 -3.13
C GLN A 130 -10.10 -0.76 -2.45
N ALA A 131 -10.63 -1.84 -3.04
CA ALA A 131 -10.31 -3.21 -2.62
C ALA A 131 -8.95 -3.63 -3.20
N PHE A 132 -8.18 -4.32 -2.39
CA PHE A 132 -6.88 -4.89 -2.73
C PHE A 132 -6.82 -6.35 -2.33
N THR A 133 -6.04 -7.12 -3.06
CA THR A 133 -5.72 -8.51 -2.73
C THR A 133 -4.21 -8.68 -2.60
N VAL A 134 -3.77 -9.52 -1.66
CA VAL A 134 -2.38 -9.90 -1.46
C VAL A 134 -2.29 -11.41 -1.47
N THR A 135 -1.63 -11.99 -2.48
CA THR A 135 -1.35 -13.42 -2.52
C THR A 135 -0.02 -13.69 -1.83
N VAL A 136 -0.04 -14.50 -0.79
CA VAL A 136 1.20 -14.98 -0.15
C VAL A 136 1.79 -16.08 -1.02
N THR A 137 3.10 -16.03 -1.24
CA THR A 137 3.86 -17.00 -2.03
C THR A 137 4.83 -17.76 -1.14
N ASN A 138 4.96 -19.03 -1.39
CA ASN A 138 5.82 -19.95 -0.65
C ASN A 138 7.31 -19.59 -0.80
N ASP A 139 8.04 -19.65 0.30
CA ASP A 139 9.50 -19.67 0.36
C ASP A 139 9.96 -21.07 0.77
N THR A 140 10.27 -21.90 -0.21
CA THR A 140 10.63 -23.32 0.01
C THR A 140 11.88 -23.53 0.86
N SER A 141 12.49 -22.48 1.39
CA SER A 141 13.68 -22.59 2.23
C SER A 141 13.37 -23.05 3.66
N ASP A 142 12.15 -22.87 4.12
CA ASP A 142 11.64 -23.29 5.44
C ASP A 142 10.65 -24.45 5.36
N ASP A 143 10.31 -24.91 4.15
CA ASP A 143 9.50 -26.10 3.96
C ASP A 143 10.11 -27.32 4.67
N PRO A 144 9.29 -28.14 5.32
CA PRO A 144 9.79 -29.37 5.95
C PRO A 144 10.43 -30.26 4.88
N VAL A 145 11.73 -30.50 5.00
CA VAL A 145 12.45 -31.39 4.11
C VAL A 145 11.86 -32.79 4.17
N SER A 146 11.20 -33.24 3.12
CA SER A 146 10.77 -34.62 2.98
C SER A 146 12.00 -35.52 2.77
N ALA A 147 12.59 -35.99 3.84
CA ALA A 147 13.66 -36.97 3.79
C ALA A 147 13.07 -38.35 3.42
N ASN A 148 13.25 -38.77 2.17
CA ASN A 148 12.97 -40.12 1.74
C ASN A 148 14.10 -41.04 2.23
N PHE A 149 13.89 -41.70 3.36
CA PHE A 149 14.76 -42.78 3.82
C PHE A 149 14.26 -44.11 3.24
N ASP A 150 14.97 -44.63 2.24
CA ASP A 150 14.91 -46.01 1.74
C ASP A 150 13.50 -46.66 1.78
N GLY A 151 12.54 -46.03 1.13
CA GLY A 151 11.17 -46.54 1.02
C GLY A 151 10.26 -46.29 2.22
N VAL A 152 10.70 -45.61 3.25
CA VAL A 152 9.85 -45.19 4.36
C VAL A 152 9.24 -43.82 4.03
N LEU A 153 7.96 -43.82 3.65
CA LEU A 153 7.18 -42.61 3.46
C LEU A 153 6.86 -42.05 4.87
N ILE A 154 7.55 -40.99 5.26
CA ILE A 154 7.15 -40.24 6.44
C ILE A 154 6.02 -39.30 5.97
N ARG A 155 4.79 -39.72 6.16
CA ARG A 155 3.61 -38.87 5.99
C ARG A 155 3.41 -38.06 7.25
N ASP A 156 3.34 -36.76 7.07
CA ASP A 156 2.85 -35.77 8.03
C ASP A 156 3.28 -36.04 9.47
N GLY A 157 4.26 -35.36 9.90
CA GLY A 157 4.35 -35.35 11.31
C GLY A 157 5.71 -35.19 11.88
N TYR A 158 5.79 -34.20 12.55
CA TYR A 158 6.57 -33.94 13.73
C TYR A 158 7.46 -35.14 14.12
N ILE A 159 8.71 -35.11 13.68
CA ILE A 159 9.73 -36.04 14.15
C ILE A 159 10.20 -35.56 15.51
N GLN A 160 9.56 -36.04 16.58
CA GLN A 160 10.20 -35.99 17.88
C GLN A 160 11.37 -36.96 17.88
N SER A 161 12.59 -36.41 17.80
CA SER A 161 13.87 -37.10 18.02
C SER A 161 14.00 -38.48 17.38
N ALA A 162 14.20 -38.53 16.06
CA ALA A 162 14.75 -39.74 15.43
C ALA A 162 16.28 -39.69 15.59
N THR A 163 16.84 -40.58 16.40
CA THR A 163 18.26 -40.83 16.43
C THR A 163 18.62 -41.62 15.19
N VAL A 164 19.20 -40.98 14.16
CA VAL A 164 19.73 -41.69 13.00
C VAL A 164 21.07 -42.32 13.38
N CYS A 165 21.07 -43.61 13.52
CA CYS A 165 22.31 -44.39 13.62
C CYS A 165 22.80 -44.67 12.18
N ILE A 166 23.89 -44.04 11.75
CA ILE A 166 24.58 -44.39 10.52
C ILE A 166 25.54 -45.56 10.89
N ALA A 167 25.34 -46.69 10.26
CA ALA A 167 26.28 -47.82 10.33
C ALA A 167 27.39 -47.68 9.30
#